data_e7a06ea618324047a8fd0b3785a3f3ae
#
_entry.id   e7a06ea618324047a8fd0b3785a3f3ae
#
_cell.length_a   1.000
_cell.length_b   1.000
_cell.length_c   1.000
_cell.angle_alpha   90.00
_cell.angle_beta   90.00
_cell.angle_gamma   90.00
#
_symmetry.space_group_name_H-M   'P 1'
#
loop_
_entity.id
_entity.type
_entity.pdbx_description
1 polymer ?
#
loop_
_entity_poly.entity_id
_entity_poly.type
_entity_poly.pdbx_seq_one_letter_code
_entity_poly.pdbx_strand_id
1 'polypeptide(L)'
;MKYCARCGSEYRDDVEQCSDCPGNPRLVDVGEMRSRGLPLPHELDKRVFVRAGTTDNPLMAEVFAELLQEADIPVLVRAGRSGVVDKLTTGNLLPWWELLVPEEQQERAAAMIERERVQEAATTDEAVQAAEDEERETEQAASPPPAL
;
A
#
# COMPACT_ATOMS: atom_id res chain seq x y z
N MET A 1 -3.04 28.45 -11.15
CA MET A 1 -3.07 26.98 -11.00
C MET A 1 -3.41 26.60 -9.57
N LYS A 2 -4.28 25.63 -9.41
CA LYS A 2 -4.66 25.05 -8.11
C LYS A 2 -4.13 23.60 -8.00
N TYR A 3 -3.98 23.12 -6.80
CA TYR A 3 -3.37 21.85 -6.52
C TYR A 3 -4.21 21.05 -5.54
N CYS A 4 -4.20 19.72 -5.68
CA CYS A 4 -4.78 18.85 -4.68
C CYS A 4 -3.75 18.58 -3.57
N ALA A 5 -4.05 18.99 -2.35
CA ALA A 5 -3.16 18.75 -1.21
C ALA A 5 -2.99 17.25 -0.88
N ARG A 6 -3.87 16.39 -1.39
CA ARG A 6 -3.85 14.95 -1.12
C ARG A 6 -3.04 14.15 -2.16
N CYS A 7 -3.25 14.39 -3.44
CA CYS A 7 -2.59 13.64 -4.52
C CYS A 7 -1.52 14.43 -5.28
N GLY A 8 -1.42 15.76 -5.04
CA GLY A 8 -0.48 16.62 -5.74
C GLY A 8 -0.87 17.01 -7.16
N SER A 9 -1.99 16.51 -7.68
CA SER A 9 -2.44 16.83 -9.04
C SER A 9 -2.69 18.31 -9.22
N GLU A 10 -2.30 18.81 -10.40
CA GLU A 10 -2.44 20.22 -10.80
C GLU A 10 -3.72 20.41 -11.61
N TYR A 11 -4.42 21.50 -11.33
CA TYR A 11 -5.68 21.88 -11.98
C TYR A 11 -5.68 23.34 -12.41
N ARG A 12 -6.51 23.68 -13.37
CA ARG A 12 -6.75 25.07 -13.76
C ARG A 12 -7.48 25.81 -12.66
N ASP A 13 -7.36 27.14 -12.66
CA ASP A 13 -7.93 28.01 -11.62
C ASP A 13 -9.48 27.98 -11.55
N ASP A 14 -10.13 27.58 -12.64
CA ASP A 14 -11.58 27.41 -12.73
C ASP A 14 -12.11 26.13 -12.07
N VAL A 15 -11.25 25.18 -11.74
CA VAL A 15 -11.60 23.95 -11.05
C VAL A 15 -11.51 24.15 -9.53
N GLU A 16 -12.50 23.66 -8.78
CA GLU A 16 -12.56 23.85 -7.33
C GLU A 16 -12.28 22.57 -6.54
N GLN A 17 -12.49 21.41 -7.15
CA GLN A 17 -12.40 20.11 -6.49
C GLN A 17 -11.55 19.12 -7.29
N CYS A 18 -10.86 18.26 -6.58
CA CYS A 18 -10.09 17.16 -7.18
C CYS A 18 -11.03 16.06 -7.65
N SER A 19 -10.90 15.65 -8.92
CA SER A 19 -11.65 14.52 -9.49
C SER A 19 -11.00 13.17 -9.23
N ASP A 20 -9.71 13.15 -8.90
CA ASP A 20 -8.90 11.92 -8.81
C ASP A 20 -8.90 11.31 -7.40
N CYS A 21 -9.34 12.09 -6.41
CA CYS A 21 -9.36 11.65 -5.02
C CYS A 21 -10.78 11.31 -4.54
N PRO A 22 -10.95 10.25 -3.74
CA PRO A 22 -12.21 9.97 -3.08
C PRO A 22 -12.67 11.15 -2.21
N GLY A 23 -13.96 11.51 -2.31
CA GLY A 23 -14.54 12.63 -1.58
C GLY A 23 -14.27 14.01 -2.19
N ASN A 24 -13.68 14.06 -3.38
CA ASN A 24 -13.44 15.28 -4.16
C ASN A 24 -12.94 16.46 -3.32
N PRO A 25 -11.75 16.34 -2.67
CA PRO A 25 -11.24 17.36 -1.79
C PRO A 25 -11.06 18.69 -2.54
N ARG A 26 -11.27 19.80 -1.81
CA ARG A 26 -11.08 21.14 -2.34
C ARG A 26 -9.62 21.35 -2.76
N LEU A 27 -9.45 21.98 -3.90
CA LEU A 27 -8.15 22.38 -4.40
C LEU A 27 -7.65 23.63 -3.66
N VAL A 28 -6.36 23.73 -3.52
CA VAL A 28 -5.65 24.80 -2.81
C VAL A 28 -4.69 25.53 -3.75
N ASP A 29 -4.34 26.76 -3.41
CA ASP A 29 -3.35 27.53 -4.14
C ASP A 29 -1.90 27.18 -3.74
N VAL A 30 -0.94 27.75 -4.45
CA VAL A 30 0.51 27.58 -4.17
C VAL A 30 0.86 28.01 -2.75
N GLY A 31 0.27 29.10 -2.27
CA GLY A 31 0.54 29.64 -0.93
C GLY A 31 0.11 28.67 0.16
N GLU A 32 -1.06 28.07 -0.01
CA GLU A 32 -1.60 27.07 0.92
C GLU A 32 -0.79 25.76 0.88
N MET A 33 -0.36 25.31 -0.31
CA MET A 33 0.55 24.15 -0.43
C MET A 33 1.83 24.38 0.36
N ARG A 34 2.46 25.52 0.18
CA ARG A 34 3.70 25.87 0.87
C ARG A 34 3.54 26.02 2.39
N SER A 35 2.44 26.62 2.84
CA SER A 35 2.14 26.74 4.27
C SER A 35 1.97 25.39 4.97
N ARG A 36 1.53 24.38 4.22
CA ARG A 36 1.38 23.00 4.68
C ARG A 36 2.66 22.16 4.52
N GLY A 37 3.75 22.72 3.97
CA GLY A 37 4.99 21.99 3.69
C GLY A 37 4.85 20.96 2.56
N LEU A 38 3.83 21.09 1.70
CA LEU A 38 3.61 20.18 0.59
C LEU A 38 4.37 20.66 -0.66
N PRO A 39 5.08 19.76 -1.35
CA PRO A 39 5.79 20.12 -2.57
C PRO A 39 4.82 20.36 -3.74
N LEU A 40 5.15 21.31 -4.58
CA LEU A 40 4.45 21.50 -5.86
C LEU A 40 4.89 20.44 -6.87
N PRO A 41 4.06 20.10 -7.89
CA PRO A 41 4.41 19.07 -8.88
C PRO A 41 5.74 19.29 -9.58
N HIS A 42 6.14 20.54 -9.83
CA HIS A 42 7.43 20.87 -10.44
C HIS A 42 8.61 20.88 -9.45
N GLU A 43 8.32 20.89 -8.17
CA GLU A 43 9.28 20.71 -7.06
C GLU A 43 9.32 19.25 -6.63
N LEU A 44 8.40 18.42 -7.14
CA LEU A 44 8.41 16.99 -6.92
C LEU A 44 9.78 16.44 -7.23
N ASP A 45 10.27 15.86 -6.23
CA ASP A 45 11.53 15.24 -6.02
C ASP A 45 12.23 14.80 -7.30
N LYS A 46 13.33 15.45 -7.65
CA LYS A 46 14.19 15.06 -8.77
C LYS A 46 15.00 13.80 -8.46
N ARG A 47 14.81 13.21 -7.29
CA ARG A 47 15.47 11.96 -6.91
C ARG A 47 14.97 10.81 -7.75
N VAL A 48 15.84 9.86 -8.02
CA VAL A 48 15.48 8.62 -8.68
C VAL A 48 14.70 7.76 -7.69
N PHE A 49 13.50 7.34 -8.06
CA PHE A 49 12.69 6.39 -7.31
C PHE A 49 12.96 4.98 -7.81
N VAL A 50 13.23 4.09 -6.88
CA VAL A 50 13.56 2.69 -7.14
C VAL A 50 12.62 1.77 -6.36
N ARG A 51 12.48 0.54 -6.80
CA ARG A 51 11.64 -0.46 -6.15
C ARG A 51 12.21 -0.83 -4.78
N ALA A 52 11.41 -0.68 -3.72
CA ALA A 52 11.73 -1.17 -2.38
C ALA A 52 11.04 -2.50 -2.08
N GLY A 53 9.90 -2.78 -2.69
CA GLY A 53 9.15 -4.02 -2.52
C GLY A 53 7.99 -4.14 -3.49
N THR A 54 7.39 -5.33 -3.51
CA THR A 54 6.21 -5.68 -4.30
C THR A 54 5.23 -6.47 -3.47
N THR A 55 3.95 -6.42 -3.81
CA THR A 55 2.92 -7.27 -3.23
C THR A 55 1.82 -7.54 -4.25
N ASP A 56 1.18 -8.68 -4.17
CA ASP A 56 -0.01 -9.05 -4.95
C ASP A 56 -1.34 -8.67 -4.25
N ASN A 57 -1.25 -8.23 -3.01
CA ASN A 57 -2.39 -7.82 -2.20
C ASN A 57 -2.49 -6.28 -2.14
N PRO A 58 -3.59 -5.67 -2.63
CA PRO A 58 -3.77 -4.22 -2.61
C PRO A 58 -3.82 -3.63 -1.20
N LEU A 59 -4.37 -4.35 -0.22
CA LEU A 59 -4.42 -3.90 1.17
C LEU A 59 -3.02 -3.86 1.78
N MET A 60 -2.19 -4.84 1.46
CA MET A 60 -0.80 -4.85 1.90
C MET A 60 0.02 -3.73 1.27
N ALA A 61 -0.27 -3.37 0.02
CA ALA A 61 0.36 -2.21 -0.60
C ALA A 61 0.05 -0.92 0.17
N GLU A 62 -1.18 -0.74 0.65
CA GLU A 62 -1.58 0.40 1.48
C GLU A 62 -0.87 0.37 2.85
N VAL A 63 -0.85 -0.79 3.52
CA VAL A 63 -0.15 -0.96 4.80
C VAL A 63 1.33 -0.62 4.69
N PHE A 64 2.01 -1.12 3.66
CA PHE A 64 3.42 -0.81 3.43
C PHE A 64 3.65 0.67 3.10
N ALA A 65 2.75 1.29 2.33
CA ALA A 65 2.83 2.71 2.02
C ALA A 65 2.66 3.58 3.28
N GLU A 66 1.69 3.27 4.14
CA GLU A 66 1.49 3.95 5.42
C GLU A 66 2.70 3.79 6.34
N LEU A 67 3.23 2.58 6.47
CA LEU A 67 4.42 2.29 7.26
C LEU A 67 5.63 3.14 6.83
N LEU A 68 5.85 3.27 5.53
CA LEU A 68 6.94 4.07 4.99
C LEU A 68 6.69 5.58 5.18
N GLN A 69 5.45 6.04 5.01
CA GLN A 69 5.08 7.43 5.22
C GLN A 69 5.25 7.85 6.68
N GLU A 70 4.89 7.01 7.64
CA GLU A 70 5.11 7.24 9.07
C GLU A 70 6.59 7.35 9.43
N ALA A 71 7.45 6.71 8.66
CA ALA A 71 8.91 6.80 8.80
C ALA A 71 9.54 7.96 7.99
N ASP A 72 8.73 8.89 7.46
CA ASP A 72 9.15 10.01 6.61
C ASP A 72 9.87 9.57 5.31
N ILE A 73 9.52 8.41 4.80
CA ILE A 73 10.03 7.91 3.51
C ILE A 73 8.99 8.20 2.43
N PRO A 74 9.30 9.05 1.44
CA PRO A 74 8.42 9.25 0.29
C PRO A 74 8.20 7.94 -0.45
N VAL A 75 6.95 7.60 -0.74
CA VAL A 75 6.60 6.35 -1.41
C VAL A 75 5.61 6.60 -2.56
N LEU A 76 5.84 5.95 -3.68
CA LEU A 76 4.91 5.86 -4.79
C LEU A 76 4.44 4.41 -4.92
N VAL A 77 3.14 4.21 -4.92
CA VAL A 77 2.53 2.91 -5.18
C VAL A 77 2.08 2.88 -6.64
N ARG A 78 2.56 1.90 -7.38
CA ARG A 78 2.27 1.75 -8.79
C ARG A 78 1.81 0.32 -9.07
N ALA A 79 0.74 0.16 -9.85
CA ALA A 79 0.35 -1.14 -10.37
C ALA A 79 1.43 -1.64 -11.34
N GLY A 80 1.94 -2.84 -11.09
CA GLY A 80 2.86 -3.51 -12.00
C GLY A 80 2.13 -3.84 -13.29
N ARG A 81 2.73 -3.53 -14.43
CA ARG A 81 2.24 -3.95 -15.73
C ARG A 81 2.86 -5.30 -16.04
N SER A 82 2.07 -6.36 -15.93
CA SER A 82 2.42 -7.57 -16.65
C SER A 82 2.35 -7.25 -18.14
N GLY A 83 3.47 -7.42 -18.83
CA GLY A 83 3.51 -7.23 -20.29
C GLY A 83 2.53 -8.17 -20.99
N VAL A 84 2.17 -7.83 -22.23
CA VAL A 84 1.31 -8.69 -23.10
C VAL A 84 1.85 -10.13 -23.18
N VAL A 85 3.15 -10.31 -23.03
CA VAL A 85 3.82 -11.61 -23.02
C VAL A 85 3.43 -12.47 -21.82
N ASP A 86 3.28 -11.88 -20.64
CA ASP A 86 2.85 -12.61 -19.44
C ASP A 86 1.39 -13.05 -19.53
N LYS A 87 0.56 -12.25 -20.21
CA LYS A 87 -0.82 -12.63 -20.54
C LYS A 87 -0.92 -13.90 -21.36
N LEU A 88 -0.02 -14.09 -22.31
CA LEU A 88 -0.03 -15.21 -23.25
C LEU A 88 0.59 -16.49 -22.67
N THR A 89 1.54 -16.34 -21.72
CA THR A 89 2.30 -17.47 -21.18
C THR A 89 1.74 -18.06 -19.91
N THR A 90 1.13 -17.26 -19.04
CA THR A 90 0.65 -17.73 -17.73
C THR A 90 -0.87 -17.77 -17.58
N GLY A 91 -1.61 -17.12 -18.47
CA GLY A 91 -3.08 -17.03 -18.40
C GLY A 91 -3.61 -16.36 -17.11
N ASN A 92 -2.75 -15.96 -16.22
CA ASN A 92 -3.07 -15.49 -14.89
C ASN A 92 -2.50 -14.08 -14.69
N LEU A 93 -3.37 -13.10 -14.92
CA LEU A 93 -3.07 -11.69 -14.59
C LEU A 93 -3.38 -11.47 -13.11
N LEU A 94 -2.49 -11.88 -12.24
CA LEU A 94 -2.53 -11.38 -10.88
C LEU A 94 -2.00 -9.95 -10.89
N PRO A 95 -2.84 -8.95 -10.56
CA PRO A 95 -2.37 -7.61 -10.38
C PRO A 95 -1.35 -7.61 -9.24
N TRP A 96 -0.25 -6.94 -9.44
CA TRP A 96 0.77 -6.74 -8.41
C TRP A 96 1.10 -5.26 -8.29
N TRP A 97 1.53 -4.86 -7.12
CA TRP A 97 1.87 -3.47 -6.83
C TRP A 97 3.34 -3.35 -6.48
N GLU A 98 3.95 -2.29 -6.98
CA GLU A 98 5.31 -1.89 -6.66
C GLU A 98 5.29 -0.70 -5.69
N LEU A 99 6.16 -0.75 -4.69
CA LEU A 99 6.44 0.38 -3.83
C LEU A 99 7.77 0.98 -4.23
N LEU A 100 7.76 2.22 -4.68
CA LEU A 100 8.92 2.95 -5.14
C LEU A 100 9.29 4.02 -4.11
N VAL A 101 10.56 4.07 -3.77
CA VAL A 101 11.13 5.02 -2.80
C VAL A 101 12.37 5.68 -3.37
N PRO A 102 12.82 6.84 -2.83
CA PRO A 102 14.09 7.41 -3.22
C PRO A 102 15.23 6.40 -3.05
N GLU A 103 16.17 6.41 -4.00
CA GLU A 103 17.28 5.45 -4.04
C GLU A 103 18.08 5.40 -2.73
N GLU A 104 18.30 6.54 -2.09
CA GLU A 104 19.03 6.65 -0.82
C GLU A 104 18.33 5.95 0.34
N GLN A 105 17.04 5.70 0.23
CA GLN A 105 16.22 5.09 1.28
C GLN A 105 15.80 3.67 0.95
N GLN A 106 16.23 3.11 -0.17
CA GLN A 106 15.83 1.79 -0.65
C GLN A 106 16.10 0.68 0.37
N GLU A 107 17.30 0.61 0.92
CA GLU A 107 17.67 -0.43 1.88
C GLU A 107 16.82 -0.36 3.15
N ARG A 108 16.63 0.84 3.69
CA ARG A 108 15.80 1.06 4.86
C ARG A 108 14.35 0.68 4.61
N ALA A 109 13.79 1.12 3.50
CA ALA A 109 12.42 0.83 3.11
C ALA A 109 12.20 -0.68 2.88
N ALA A 110 13.10 -1.33 2.16
CA ALA A 110 13.05 -2.76 1.91
C ALA A 110 13.10 -3.58 3.20
N ALA A 111 13.95 -3.20 4.16
CA ALA A 111 14.03 -3.84 5.46
C ALA A 111 12.75 -3.65 6.30
N MET A 112 12.11 -2.50 6.22
CA MET A 112 10.84 -2.23 6.90
C MET A 112 9.69 -3.06 6.31
N ILE A 113 9.59 -3.13 5.00
CA ILE A 113 8.59 -3.94 4.29
C ILE A 113 8.76 -5.42 4.64
N GLU A 114 9.97 -5.93 4.60
CA GLU A 114 10.24 -7.33 4.90
C GLU A 114 9.92 -7.69 6.36
N ARG A 115 10.23 -6.80 7.29
CA ARG A 115 9.87 -6.97 8.71
C ARG A 115 8.37 -7.07 8.91
N GLU A 116 7.61 -6.18 8.28
CA GLU A 116 6.14 -6.17 8.34
C GLU A 116 5.56 -7.45 7.73
N ARG A 117 6.11 -7.90 6.61
CA ARG A 117 5.70 -9.14 5.93
C ARG A 117 5.90 -10.36 6.82
N VAL A 118 7.02 -10.46 7.51
CA VAL A 118 7.31 -11.54 8.45
C VAL A 118 6.37 -11.50 9.65
N GLN A 119 6.09 -10.32 10.18
CA GLN A 119 5.17 -10.15 11.31
C GLN A 119 3.73 -10.53 10.94
N GLU A 120 3.27 -10.15 9.76
CA GLU A 120 1.95 -10.53 9.26
C GLU A 120 1.83 -12.04 9.08
N ALA A 121 2.83 -12.70 8.49
CA ALA A 121 2.84 -14.15 8.34
C ALA A 121 2.76 -14.86 9.68
N ALA A 122 3.50 -14.42 10.69
CA ALA A 122 3.44 -14.98 12.04
C ALA A 122 2.06 -14.82 12.68
N THR A 123 1.43 -13.64 12.54
CA THR A 123 0.08 -13.40 13.06
C THR A 123 -0.97 -14.26 12.36
N THR A 124 -0.83 -14.48 11.06
CA THR A 124 -1.72 -15.34 10.28
C THR A 124 -1.61 -16.81 10.73
N ASP A 125 -0.39 -17.30 10.94
CA ASP A 125 -0.17 -18.67 11.41
C ASP A 125 -0.75 -18.89 12.81
N GLU A 126 -0.60 -17.93 13.72
CA GLU A 126 -1.22 -17.98 15.06
C GLU A 126 -2.75 -17.98 14.99
N ALA A 127 -3.35 -17.20 14.10
CA ALA A 127 -4.80 -17.15 13.91
C ALA A 127 -5.34 -18.45 13.32
N VAL A 128 -4.64 -19.06 12.37
CA VAL A 128 -4.99 -20.37 11.80
C VAL A 128 -4.93 -21.45 12.87
N GLN A 129 -3.89 -21.45 13.68
CA GLN A 129 -3.70 -22.44 14.74
C GLN A 129 -4.78 -22.32 15.83
N ALA A 130 -5.16 -21.09 16.22
CA ALA A 130 -6.24 -20.85 17.15
C ALA A 130 -7.60 -21.34 16.62
N ALA A 131 -7.89 -21.14 15.34
CA ALA A 131 -9.11 -21.63 14.70
C ALA A 131 -9.17 -23.19 14.66
N GLU A 132 -8.06 -23.84 14.36
CA GLU A 132 -7.96 -25.32 14.36
C GLU A 132 -8.15 -25.89 15.78
N ASP A 133 -7.65 -25.22 16.80
CA ASP A 133 -7.83 -25.64 18.19
C ASP A 133 -9.29 -25.48 18.65
N GLU A 134 -9.98 -24.38 18.26
CA GLU A 134 -11.40 -24.21 18.50
C GLU A 134 -12.26 -25.29 17.83
N GLU A 135 -11.97 -25.63 16.56
CA GLU A 135 -12.67 -26.70 15.85
C GLU A 135 -12.48 -28.05 16.59
N ARG A 136 -11.27 -28.35 17.02
CA ARG A 136 -10.95 -29.58 17.71
C ARG A 136 -11.63 -29.70 19.08
N GLU A 137 -11.72 -28.60 19.84
CA GLU A 137 -12.47 -28.56 21.10
C GLU A 137 -13.99 -28.76 20.87
N THR A 138 -14.53 -28.16 19.81
CA THR A 138 -15.94 -28.30 19.45
C THR A 138 -16.28 -29.72 19.06
N GLU A 139 -15.43 -30.40 18.27
CA GLU A 139 -15.60 -31.81 17.89
C GLU A 139 -15.52 -32.75 19.10
N GLN A 140 -14.62 -32.49 20.04
CA GLN A 140 -14.51 -33.27 21.28
C GLN A 140 -15.73 -33.11 22.19
N ALA A 141 -16.28 -31.89 22.29
CA ALA A 141 -17.49 -31.63 23.06
C ALA A 141 -18.76 -32.24 22.43
N ALA A 142 -18.77 -32.39 21.11
CA ALA A 142 -19.89 -33.01 20.37
C ALA A 142 -19.83 -34.55 20.32
N SER A 143 -18.73 -35.16 20.77
CA SER A 143 -18.60 -36.62 20.81
C SER A 143 -19.47 -37.21 21.92
N PRO A 144 -20.35 -38.20 21.63
CA PRO A 144 -21.17 -38.83 22.64
C PRO A 144 -20.29 -39.56 23.66
N PRO A 145 -20.70 -39.59 24.96
CA PRO A 145 -19.96 -40.34 25.98
C PRO A 145 -19.90 -41.82 25.63
N PRO A 146 -18.81 -42.50 25.96
CA PRO A 146 -18.69 -43.92 25.68
C PRO A 146 -19.83 -44.70 26.35
N ALA A 147 -20.47 -45.57 25.59
CA ALA A 147 -21.52 -46.42 26.07
C ALA A 147 -20.98 -47.34 27.21
N LEU A 148 -21.62 -47.31 28.35
CA LEU A 148 -21.31 -48.19 29.51
C LEU A 148 -21.70 -49.65 29.22
#